data_c0e9594e1997cbbf1e344bde0fceb776
#
_entry.id   c0e9594e1997cbbf1e344bde0fceb776
#
_cell.length_a   1.000
_cell.length_b   1.000
_cell.length_c   1.000
_cell.angle_alpha   90.00
_cell.angle_beta   90.00
_cell.angle_gamma   90.00
#
_symmetry.space_group_name_H-M   'P 1'
#
loop_
_entity.id
_entity.type
_entity.pdbx_description
1 polymer ?
#
loop_
_entity_poly.entity_id
_entity_poly.type
_entity_poly.pdbx_seq_one_letter_code
_entity_poly.pdbx_strand_id
1 'polypeptide(L)'
;MQFRNILSLIAVLTAAGVPAGCSTTARLTRRQATAHLAQLSRTERQSKVRDDRPQVVRVERDSSDYYLVPVERDGQGEALGTVPIEEVVVVARVRSIPERRGRVTLDFNVELPKELLGRSRSVVITPFLHRQDEQIPLDDIIIRGALFDRVQQRDYWQYTTYLGRFRPDSVRAERAFQRFVKYPYAQDARLDSLIENRTSISYYYSQEVPTEETSRKMLITLRGRVEGLDDSAYTLPPSDTLTYTVSSLLSFLDTLPRYRIRVIDKYVTVNDRYSLSFLTGDARLVDTLGNNARELARIAALMERIVTQREFHVDSIVLTAAASPEGRRGLIERLARARAEALRSYLAGCFGRRADRLLTIRSAGELWPELTARIARDDRLAHRDEILGIIRRIGDPDRREEEIRRRYPAEYACIRAEHYPALRAVKLRCHLRRVGMVKDTIHTTELDTAYLRGRQLLEKRKYAQALYVLHDYRDRNTAIALLSLGQDREALRILEALPATAISEYLRAIACSRLGRKAEGRRHFLEACRRDERMEYHAALDPEIDELLKD
;
A
#
# COMPACT_ATOMS: atom_id res chain seq x y z
N MET A 1 -24.88 -33.13 56.00
CA MET A 1 -26.32 -33.00 56.30
C MET A 1 -26.74 -31.53 56.40
N GLN A 2 -26.48 -30.68 55.36
CA GLN A 2 -26.81 -29.24 55.40
C GLN A 2 -27.11 -28.64 54.00
N PHE A 3 -27.28 -29.47 52.95
CA PHE A 3 -27.52 -28.96 51.58
C PHE A 3 -28.98 -29.12 51.06
N ARG A 4 -29.90 -29.60 51.91
CA ARG A 4 -31.30 -29.85 51.48
C ARG A 4 -32.27 -28.68 51.75
N ASN A 5 -31.90 -27.70 52.59
CA ASN A 5 -32.80 -26.62 53.00
C ASN A 5 -32.67 -25.32 52.16
N ILE A 6 -31.68 -25.23 51.28
CA ILE A 6 -31.51 -24.04 50.42
C ILE A 6 -32.38 -24.10 49.15
N LEU A 7 -32.73 -25.31 48.67
CA LEU A 7 -33.59 -25.48 47.49
C LEU A 7 -35.08 -25.18 47.75
N SER A 8 -35.52 -25.29 48.99
CA SER A 8 -36.92 -24.99 49.33
C SER A 8 -37.22 -23.50 49.50
N LEU A 9 -36.21 -22.68 49.76
CA LEU A 9 -36.39 -21.23 49.91
C LEU A 9 -36.40 -20.48 48.58
N ILE A 10 -35.77 -21.05 47.54
CA ILE A 10 -35.73 -20.46 46.19
C ILE A 10 -37.07 -20.70 45.44
N ALA A 11 -37.78 -21.79 45.72
CA ALA A 11 -39.06 -22.12 45.08
C ALA A 11 -40.23 -21.25 45.55
N VAL A 12 -40.14 -20.64 46.73
CA VAL A 12 -41.23 -19.78 47.27
C VAL A 12 -41.11 -18.32 46.83
N LEU A 13 -39.87 -17.86 46.47
CA LEU A 13 -39.65 -16.48 46.00
C LEU A 13 -39.92 -16.26 44.52
N THR A 14 -40.16 -17.33 43.74
CA THR A 14 -40.44 -17.21 42.29
C THR A 14 -41.93 -17.11 41.97
N ALA A 15 -42.84 -17.29 42.95
CA ALA A 15 -44.29 -17.26 42.72
C ALA A 15 -44.98 -15.91 43.03
N ALA A 16 -44.24 -14.91 43.59
CA ALA A 16 -44.88 -13.68 44.05
C ALA A 16 -44.42 -12.39 43.34
N GLY A 17 -43.82 -12.48 42.16
CA GLY A 17 -43.19 -11.32 41.52
C GLY A 17 -43.42 -11.21 40.00
N VAL A 18 -44.62 -11.46 39.51
CA VAL A 18 -45.00 -11.05 38.16
C VAL A 18 -46.17 -10.09 38.29
N PRO A 19 -45.89 -8.80 38.25
CA PRO A 19 -46.87 -7.96 37.62
C PRO A 19 -46.28 -6.86 36.75
N ALA A 20 -47.00 -6.59 35.69
CA ALA A 20 -47.15 -5.29 35.04
C ALA A 20 -45.87 -4.64 34.51
N GLY A 21 -45.08 -5.35 33.72
CA GLY A 21 -44.04 -4.75 32.86
C GLY A 21 -44.23 -5.06 31.37
N CYS A 22 -45.15 -5.95 31.02
CA CYS A 22 -45.29 -6.47 29.65
C CYS A 22 -46.14 -5.62 28.70
N SER A 23 -46.76 -4.51 29.14
CA SER A 23 -47.71 -3.78 28.28
C SER A 23 -47.04 -2.75 27.33
N THR A 24 -45.81 -2.34 27.57
CA THR A 24 -45.14 -1.32 26.73
C THR A 24 -44.38 -1.90 25.56
N THR A 25 -43.89 -3.13 25.66
CA THR A 25 -43.10 -3.78 24.59
C THR A 25 -43.99 -4.31 23.45
N ALA A 26 -45.15 -4.86 23.74
CA ALA A 26 -46.06 -5.42 22.74
C ALA A 26 -46.68 -4.37 21.79
N ARG A 27 -46.72 -3.10 22.18
CA ARG A 27 -47.27 -2.04 21.35
C ARG A 27 -46.29 -1.43 20.33
N LEU A 28 -45.01 -1.74 20.45
CA LEU A 28 -43.97 -1.23 19.54
C LEU A 28 -43.70 -2.16 18.35
N THR A 29 -44.07 -3.41 18.41
CA THR A 29 -43.84 -4.40 17.35
C THR A 29 -44.58 -4.12 16.03
N ARG A 30 -45.56 -3.23 16.03
CA ARG A 30 -46.30 -2.83 14.81
C ARG A 30 -46.05 -1.37 14.36
N ARG A 31 -45.05 -0.71 14.88
CA ARG A 31 -44.76 0.69 14.54
C ARG A 31 -43.43 0.77 13.80
N GLN A 32 -43.45 1.23 12.55
CA GLN A 32 -42.24 1.63 11.87
C GLN A 32 -41.69 2.88 12.58
N ALA A 33 -40.59 2.71 13.28
CA ALA A 33 -39.88 3.83 13.87
C ALA A 33 -39.03 4.48 12.77
N THR A 34 -39.39 5.68 12.37
CA THR A 34 -38.56 6.52 11.52
C THR A 34 -37.66 7.35 12.42
N ALA A 35 -36.49 6.82 12.77
CA ALA A 35 -35.45 7.59 13.38
C ALA A 35 -34.50 8.07 12.27
N HIS A 36 -34.21 9.37 12.24
CA HIS A 36 -33.23 9.96 11.33
C HIS A 36 -31.93 10.18 12.07
N LEU A 37 -30.84 9.60 11.55
CA LEU A 37 -29.50 9.93 11.96
C LEU A 37 -29.09 11.19 11.17
N ALA A 38 -29.13 12.35 11.79
CA ALA A 38 -28.80 13.62 11.16
C ALA A 38 -27.48 14.20 11.68
N GLN A 39 -26.71 14.77 10.78
CA GLN A 39 -25.53 15.55 11.13
C GLN A 39 -25.94 17.02 11.28
N LEU A 40 -25.83 17.58 12.48
CA LEU A 40 -26.09 18.99 12.71
C LEU A 40 -24.84 19.71 13.21
N SER A 41 -24.51 20.85 12.60
CA SER A 41 -23.54 21.77 13.19
C SER A 41 -24.15 22.47 14.43
N ARG A 42 -23.29 22.94 15.35
CA ARG A 42 -23.73 23.57 16.59
C ARG A 42 -24.63 24.80 16.33
N THR A 43 -24.46 25.48 15.20
CA THR A 43 -25.22 26.66 14.77
C THR A 43 -26.58 26.28 14.17
N GLU A 44 -26.65 25.13 13.47
CA GLU A 44 -27.90 24.63 12.87
C GLU A 44 -28.85 24.04 13.91
N ARG A 45 -28.35 23.57 15.06
CA ARG A 45 -29.17 23.14 16.20
C ARG A 45 -30.11 24.21 16.72
N GLN A 46 -29.67 25.48 16.71
CA GLN A 46 -30.47 26.57 17.24
C GLN A 46 -31.55 27.07 16.26
N SER A 47 -31.37 26.85 14.95
CA SER A 47 -32.32 27.30 13.93
C SER A 47 -33.37 26.25 13.54
N LYS A 48 -33.05 24.94 13.54
CA LYS A 48 -34.00 23.90 13.15
C LYS A 48 -35.01 23.49 14.24
N VAL A 49 -34.82 23.94 15.47
CA VAL A 49 -35.75 23.63 16.57
C VAL A 49 -37.10 24.35 16.43
N ARG A 50 -37.30 25.23 15.42
CA ARG A 50 -38.47 26.12 15.42
C ARG A 50 -39.58 25.79 14.44
N ASP A 51 -39.44 25.05 13.34
CA ASP A 51 -40.47 25.17 12.30
C ASP A 51 -41.10 23.92 11.65
N ASP A 52 -40.76 22.67 12.00
CA ASP A 52 -41.42 21.51 11.38
C ASP A 52 -41.69 20.37 12.38
N ARG A 53 -42.43 20.64 13.43
CA ARG A 53 -42.95 19.55 14.27
C ARG A 53 -44.38 19.23 13.85
N PRO A 54 -44.73 17.96 13.52
CA PRO A 54 -46.13 17.56 13.50
C PRO A 54 -46.71 17.87 14.87
N GLN A 55 -47.88 18.49 14.89
CA GLN A 55 -48.56 18.84 16.13
C GLN A 55 -48.90 17.58 16.91
N VAL A 56 -48.03 17.23 17.84
CA VAL A 56 -48.30 16.17 18.82
C VAL A 56 -49.20 16.81 19.89
N VAL A 57 -50.45 16.40 19.92
CA VAL A 57 -51.38 16.85 20.96
C VAL A 57 -51.08 16.11 22.23
N ARG A 58 -50.59 16.82 23.25
CA ARG A 58 -50.41 16.28 24.61
C ARG A 58 -51.79 16.21 25.29
N VAL A 59 -52.16 15.03 25.69
CA VAL A 59 -53.40 14.84 26.49
C VAL A 59 -52.97 14.29 27.84
N GLU A 60 -53.30 15.07 28.88
CA GLU A 60 -53.10 14.68 30.28
C GLU A 60 -54.31 13.86 30.74
N ARG A 61 -54.09 12.58 31.10
CA ARG A 61 -55.13 11.71 31.66
C ARG A 61 -54.47 10.84 32.75
N ASP A 62 -55.01 10.96 33.94
CA ASP A 62 -54.61 10.17 35.10
C ASP A 62 -53.12 10.18 35.45
N SER A 63 -52.55 11.38 35.65
CA SER A 63 -51.12 11.58 36.03
C SER A 63 -50.09 10.99 35.07
N SER A 64 -50.49 10.64 33.88
CA SER A 64 -49.58 10.13 32.83
C SER A 64 -49.75 10.98 31.56
N ASP A 65 -48.64 11.38 30.97
CA ASP A 65 -48.66 12.12 29.70
C ASP A 65 -48.88 11.12 28.54
N TYR A 66 -49.95 11.30 27.79
CA TYR A 66 -50.21 10.59 26.55
C TYR A 66 -49.97 11.51 25.36
N TYR A 67 -49.28 11.02 24.39
CA TYR A 67 -49.06 11.71 23.13
C TYR A 67 -49.97 11.09 22.06
N LEU A 68 -50.87 11.86 21.50
CA LEU A 68 -51.69 11.45 20.36
C LEU A 68 -50.89 11.68 19.09
N VAL A 69 -50.56 10.61 18.38
CA VAL A 69 -49.86 10.65 17.11
C VAL A 69 -50.89 10.47 15.99
N PRO A 70 -50.84 11.26 14.91
CA PRO A 70 -51.67 11.03 13.74
C PRO A 70 -51.39 9.65 13.16
N VAL A 71 -52.46 8.88 12.93
CA VAL A 71 -52.37 7.52 12.39
C VAL A 71 -52.74 7.57 10.92
N GLU A 72 -51.77 7.30 10.05
CA GLU A 72 -52.04 7.04 8.64
C GLU A 72 -52.40 5.56 8.44
N ARG A 73 -53.39 5.30 7.59
CA ARG A 73 -53.77 3.95 7.20
C ARG A 73 -53.14 3.61 5.86
N ASP A 74 -52.45 2.47 5.77
CA ASP A 74 -51.93 1.99 4.52
C ASP A 74 -53.07 1.50 3.60
N GLY A 75 -52.74 1.19 2.33
CA GLY A 75 -53.70 0.71 1.33
C GLY A 75 -54.34 -0.65 1.69
N GLN A 76 -53.95 -1.28 2.79
CA GLN A 76 -54.53 -2.55 3.33
C GLN A 76 -55.38 -2.29 4.61
N GLY A 77 -55.49 -1.06 5.06
CA GLY A 77 -56.31 -0.67 6.21
C GLY A 77 -55.66 -0.87 7.58
N GLU A 78 -54.38 -1.27 7.63
CA GLU A 78 -53.62 -1.31 8.88
C GLU A 78 -53.20 0.11 9.34
N ALA A 79 -53.38 0.36 10.61
CA ALA A 79 -53.06 1.63 11.22
C ALA A 79 -51.54 1.74 11.46
N LEU A 80 -50.84 2.49 10.61
CA LEU A 80 -49.43 2.81 10.78
C LEU A 80 -49.31 4.07 11.66
N GLY A 81 -49.03 3.90 12.92
CA GLY A 81 -48.66 5.00 13.80
C GLY A 81 -47.20 5.33 13.67
N THR A 82 -46.85 6.37 12.93
CA THR A 82 -45.51 6.94 12.92
C THR A 82 -45.32 7.75 14.21
N VAL A 83 -44.58 7.20 15.16
CA VAL A 83 -44.09 7.97 16.30
C VAL A 83 -42.83 8.68 15.80
N PRO A 84 -42.78 10.04 15.77
CA PRO A 84 -41.51 10.71 15.55
C PRO A 84 -40.63 10.38 16.74
N ILE A 85 -39.69 9.44 16.54
CA ILE A 85 -38.62 9.20 17.50
C ILE A 85 -37.71 10.39 17.34
N GLU A 86 -37.35 11.05 18.45
CA GLU A 86 -36.39 12.13 18.45
C GLU A 86 -35.13 11.71 17.70
N GLU A 87 -34.62 12.59 16.86
CA GLU A 87 -33.51 12.33 15.95
C GLU A 87 -32.26 11.91 16.74
N VAL A 88 -31.60 10.84 16.30
CA VAL A 88 -30.25 10.53 16.76
C VAL A 88 -29.30 11.51 16.11
N VAL A 89 -28.69 12.38 16.92
CA VAL A 89 -27.84 13.44 16.45
C VAL A 89 -26.39 13.01 16.48
N VAL A 90 -25.70 13.15 15.35
CA VAL A 90 -24.28 12.84 15.23
C VAL A 90 -23.51 14.13 14.99
N VAL A 91 -22.52 14.39 15.83
CA VAL A 91 -21.70 15.61 15.77
C VAL A 91 -20.24 15.26 15.62
N ALA A 92 -19.63 15.61 14.50
CA ALA A 92 -18.18 15.58 14.35
C ALA A 92 -17.53 16.60 15.30
N ARG A 93 -16.55 16.20 16.08
CA ARG A 93 -15.84 17.09 17.01
C ARG A 93 -14.95 18.07 16.26
N VAL A 94 -14.31 17.62 15.18
CA VAL A 94 -13.43 18.40 14.31
C VAL A 94 -13.72 18.07 12.85
N ARG A 95 -13.57 19.04 11.97
CA ARG A 95 -13.74 18.82 10.51
C ARG A 95 -12.46 18.39 9.82
N SER A 96 -11.32 18.74 10.37
CA SER A 96 -10.00 18.39 9.85
C SER A 96 -9.27 17.52 10.85
N ILE A 97 -8.72 16.41 10.39
CA ILE A 97 -8.03 15.41 11.21
C ILE A 97 -6.60 15.20 10.70
N PRO A 98 -5.58 15.23 11.58
CA PRO A 98 -4.20 15.06 11.17
C PRO A 98 -3.90 13.60 10.86
N GLU A 99 -3.17 13.37 9.79
CA GLU A 99 -2.63 12.06 9.47
C GLU A 99 -1.32 11.82 10.24
N ARG A 100 -1.25 10.72 10.95
CA ARG A 100 -0.04 10.27 11.67
C ARG A 100 0.22 8.80 11.40
N ARG A 101 1.44 8.45 11.03
CA ARG A 101 1.86 7.06 10.76
C ARG A 101 1.00 6.33 9.73
N GLY A 102 0.44 7.05 8.76
CA GLY A 102 -0.48 6.50 7.78
C GLY A 102 -1.85 6.12 8.37
N ARG A 103 -2.25 6.76 9.48
CA ARG A 103 -3.54 6.58 10.14
C ARG A 103 -4.13 7.93 10.51
N VAL A 104 -5.43 7.96 10.66
CA VAL A 104 -6.18 9.10 11.20
C VAL A 104 -7.11 8.61 12.29
N THR A 105 -7.39 9.46 13.26
CA THR A 105 -8.36 9.18 14.31
C THR A 105 -9.69 9.85 13.94
N LEU A 106 -10.74 9.05 13.84
CA LEU A 106 -12.10 9.52 13.62
C LEU A 106 -12.76 9.75 14.96
N ASP A 107 -13.06 11.00 15.27
CA ASP A 107 -13.71 11.40 16.52
C ASP A 107 -15.07 12.03 16.25
N PHE A 108 -16.11 11.43 16.77
CA PHE A 108 -17.47 12.00 16.71
C PHE A 108 -18.29 11.63 17.95
N ASN A 109 -19.34 12.37 18.15
CA ASN A 109 -20.28 12.16 19.24
C ASN A 109 -21.63 11.74 18.69
N VAL A 110 -22.19 10.67 19.27
CA VAL A 110 -23.54 10.19 18.96
C VAL A 110 -24.45 10.47 20.14
N GLU A 111 -25.48 11.27 19.95
CA GLU A 111 -26.48 11.55 20.97
C GLU A 111 -27.75 10.74 20.68
N LEU A 112 -28.13 9.91 21.63
CA LEU A 112 -29.34 9.10 21.57
C LEU A 112 -30.37 9.56 22.58
N PRO A 113 -31.62 9.70 22.19
CA PRO A 113 -32.74 9.90 23.14
C PRO A 113 -32.88 8.65 24.02
N LYS A 114 -33.05 8.83 25.32
CA LYS A 114 -33.27 7.71 26.26
C LYS A 114 -34.53 6.89 25.94
N GLU A 115 -35.49 7.49 25.33
CA GLU A 115 -36.75 6.86 24.92
C GLU A 115 -36.54 5.80 23.84
N LEU A 116 -35.57 6.02 22.94
CA LEU A 116 -35.19 5.04 21.92
C LEU A 116 -34.58 3.79 22.54
N LEU A 117 -33.72 3.95 23.54
CA LEU A 117 -33.06 2.84 24.20
C LEU A 117 -34.04 2.06 25.09
N GLY A 118 -34.85 2.73 25.92
CA GLY A 118 -35.66 2.07 26.91
C GLY A 118 -34.85 1.15 27.84
N ARG A 119 -35.51 0.35 28.67
CA ARG A 119 -34.82 -0.57 29.58
C ARG A 119 -34.53 -1.94 28.97
N SER A 120 -35.37 -2.38 28.01
CA SER A 120 -35.36 -3.72 27.41
C SER A 120 -34.79 -3.79 26.00
N ARG A 121 -34.12 -2.76 25.55
CA ARG A 121 -33.58 -2.65 24.19
C ARG A 121 -32.05 -2.46 24.16
N SER A 122 -31.48 -2.83 23.04
CA SER A 122 -30.11 -2.54 22.66
C SER A 122 -30.12 -1.73 21.37
N VAL A 123 -29.37 -0.66 21.31
CA VAL A 123 -29.14 0.13 20.09
C VAL A 123 -27.72 -0.16 19.62
N VAL A 124 -27.62 -0.64 18.39
CA VAL A 124 -26.35 -0.90 17.71
C VAL A 124 -26.22 0.08 16.57
N ILE A 125 -25.16 0.85 16.55
CA ILE A 125 -24.84 1.81 15.48
C ILE A 125 -23.49 1.42 14.87
N THR A 126 -23.51 1.09 13.59
CA THR A 126 -22.33 0.74 12.81
C THR A 126 -21.94 1.91 11.94
N PRO A 127 -20.77 2.55 12.16
CA PRO A 127 -20.24 3.51 11.24
C PRO A 127 -19.65 2.81 10.00
N PHE A 128 -19.89 3.37 8.82
CA PHE A 128 -19.35 2.89 7.55
C PHE A 128 -18.42 3.95 6.95
N LEU A 129 -17.19 3.60 6.77
CA LEU A 129 -16.21 4.42 6.02
C LEU A 129 -16.37 4.15 4.52
N HIS A 130 -16.64 5.20 3.76
CA HIS A 130 -16.75 5.13 2.30
C HIS A 130 -15.37 5.35 1.67
N ARG A 131 -14.92 4.39 0.90
CA ARG A 131 -13.71 4.46 0.07
C ARG A 131 -14.08 4.12 -1.37
N GLN A 132 -14.02 5.10 -2.24
CA GLN A 132 -14.40 4.92 -3.65
C GLN A 132 -15.74 4.18 -3.78
N ASP A 133 -15.72 2.92 -4.19
CA ASP A 133 -16.91 2.06 -4.35
C ASP A 133 -17.13 1.07 -3.20
N GLU A 134 -16.28 1.10 -2.16
CA GLU A 134 -16.33 0.17 -1.03
C GLU A 134 -16.84 0.87 0.23
N GLN A 135 -17.71 0.17 0.98
CA GLN A 135 -18.16 0.58 2.31
C GLN A 135 -17.54 -0.35 3.36
N ILE A 136 -16.64 0.18 4.15
CA ILE A 136 -15.93 -0.57 5.18
C ILE A 136 -16.62 -0.34 6.51
N PRO A 137 -17.19 -1.38 7.15
CA PRO A 137 -17.75 -1.25 8.49
C PRO A 137 -16.62 -0.98 9.49
N LEU A 138 -16.85 -0.05 10.40
CA LEU A 138 -16.01 0.23 11.55
C LEU A 138 -16.60 -0.45 12.79
N ASP A 139 -15.92 -0.30 13.94
CA ASP A 139 -16.35 -0.92 15.18
C ASP A 139 -17.74 -0.43 15.63
N ASP A 140 -18.58 -1.35 16.06
CA ASP A 140 -19.95 -1.06 16.47
C ASP A 140 -20.02 -0.25 17.77
N ILE A 141 -20.93 0.70 17.81
CA ILE A 141 -21.36 1.39 19.01
C ILE A 141 -22.57 0.63 19.56
N ILE A 142 -22.45 0.06 20.74
CA ILE A 142 -23.54 -0.71 21.36
C ILE A 142 -23.94 -0.10 22.68
N ILE A 143 -25.17 0.38 22.75
CA ILE A 143 -25.76 0.97 23.96
C ILE A 143 -26.92 0.09 24.40
N ARG A 144 -26.86 -0.44 25.61
CA ARG A 144 -27.85 -1.38 26.15
C ARG A 144 -28.65 -0.75 27.27
N GLY A 145 -29.96 -1.01 27.25
CA GLY A 145 -30.81 -0.69 28.38
C GLY A 145 -30.55 -1.63 29.58
N ALA A 146 -30.77 -1.13 30.78
CA ALA A 146 -30.39 -1.83 32.01
C ALA A 146 -31.00 -3.25 32.16
N LEU A 147 -32.19 -3.50 31.62
CA LEU A 147 -32.79 -4.83 31.63
C LEU A 147 -32.15 -5.75 30.58
N PHE A 148 -31.88 -5.22 29.38
CA PHE A 148 -31.20 -5.96 28.32
C PHE A 148 -29.83 -6.43 28.78
N ASP A 149 -29.07 -5.56 29.39
CA ASP A 149 -27.73 -5.88 29.91
C ASP A 149 -27.77 -6.95 30.99
N ARG A 150 -28.72 -6.86 31.93
CA ARG A 150 -28.90 -7.92 32.97
C ARG A 150 -29.28 -9.29 32.38
N VAL A 151 -30.12 -9.31 31.35
CA VAL A 151 -30.47 -10.55 30.66
C VAL A 151 -29.24 -11.17 29.99
N GLN A 152 -28.49 -10.37 29.29
CA GLN A 152 -27.26 -10.78 28.62
C GLN A 152 -26.22 -11.31 29.62
N GLN A 153 -25.99 -10.61 30.74
CA GLN A 153 -25.09 -11.05 31.81
C GLN A 153 -25.56 -12.37 32.44
N ARG A 154 -26.87 -12.54 32.66
CA ARG A 154 -27.45 -13.80 33.16
C ARG A 154 -27.20 -14.95 32.19
N ASP A 155 -27.39 -14.73 30.90
CA ASP A 155 -27.24 -15.78 29.87
C ASP A 155 -25.76 -16.22 29.79
N TYR A 156 -24.83 -15.30 29.82
CA TYR A 156 -23.41 -15.64 29.90
C TYR A 156 -23.00 -16.29 31.21
N TRP A 157 -23.58 -15.88 32.33
CA TRP A 157 -23.37 -16.56 33.62
C TRP A 157 -23.87 -18.02 33.60
N GLN A 158 -25.02 -18.28 33.02
CA GLN A 158 -25.53 -19.62 32.84
C GLN A 158 -24.61 -20.47 31.96
N TYR A 159 -24.17 -19.93 30.84
CA TYR A 159 -23.26 -20.60 29.94
C TYR A 159 -21.89 -20.90 30.59
N THR A 160 -21.28 -19.94 31.24
CA THR A 160 -19.99 -20.14 31.94
C THR A 160 -20.10 -21.11 33.10
N THR A 161 -21.22 -21.10 33.84
CA THR A 161 -21.51 -22.06 34.89
C THR A 161 -21.65 -23.48 34.34
N TYR A 162 -22.31 -23.63 33.19
CA TYR A 162 -22.42 -24.90 32.46
C TYR A 162 -21.04 -25.44 32.07
N LEU A 163 -20.19 -24.58 31.45
CA LEU A 163 -18.83 -24.96 31.06
C LEU A 163 -17.99 -25.40 32.27
N GLY A 164 -18.03 -24.65 33.34
CA GLY A 164 -17.30 -24.97 34.56
C GLY A 164 -17.71 -26.28 35.21
N ARG A 165 -19.02 -26.57 35.19
CA ARG A 165 -19.59 -27.77 35.85
C ARG A 165 -19.44 -29.04 35.01
N PHE A 166 -19.65 -28.96 33.70
CA PHE A 166 -19.78 -30.15 32.84
C PHE A 166 -18.55 -30.37 31.94
N ARG A 167 -17.69 -29.39 31.80
CA ARG A 167 -16.46 -29.42 30.95
C ARG A 167 -16.71 -30.07 29.57
N PRO A 168 -17.69 -29.59 28.80
CA PRO A 168 -18.10 -30.22 27.54
C PRO A 168 -16.98 -30.11 26.50
N ASP A 169 -17.03 -31.00 25.49
CA ASP A 169 -16.22 -30.82 24.27
C ASP A 169 -16.65 -29.56 23.49
N SER A 170 -15.87 -29.18 22.48
CA SER A 170 -16.11 -27.96 21.71
C SER A 170 -17.47 -27.93 21.02
N VAL A 171 -17.95 -29.07 20.52
CA VAL A 171 -19.26 -29.19 19.83
C VAL A 171 -20.42 -29.00 20.80
N ARG A 172 -20.31 -29.59 21.98
CA ARG A 172 -21.31 -29.42 23.04
C ARG A 172 -21.28 -28.04 23.65
N ALA A 173 -20.09 -27.46 23.79
CA ALA A 173 -19.92 -26.08 24.25
C ALA A 173 -20.60 -25.11 23.30
N GLU A 174 -20.40 -25.26 21.98
CA GLU A 174 -21.02 -24.42 20.96
C GLU A 174 -22.56 -24.56 20.97
N ARG A 175 -23.09 -25.76 21.04
CA ARG A 175 -24.55 -25.96 21.17
C ARG A 175 -25.11 -25.35 22.46
N ALA A 176 -24.37 -25.44 23.54
CA ALA A 176 -24.77 -24.81 24.80
C ALA A 176 -24.72 -23.28 24.68
N PHE A 177 -23.73 -22.72 24.01
CA PHE A 177 -23.66 -21.29 23.75
C PHE A 177 -24.90 -20.80 22.98
N GLN A 178 -25.22 -21.41 21.86
CA GLN A 178 -26.41 -21.09 21.05
C GLN A 178 -27.73 -21.25 21.84
N ARG A 179 -27.77 -22.15 22.83
CA ARG A 179 -28.96 -22.37 23.65
C ARG A 179 -29.11 -21.38 24.82
N PHE A 180 -27.99 -21.00 25.45
CA PHE A 180 -28.01 -20.14 26.64
C PHE A 180 -27.88 -18.67 26.31
N VAL A 181 -27.08 -18.33 25.30
CA VAL A 181 -26.75 -16.93 24.96
C VAL A 181 -27.58 -16.50 23.75
N LYS A 182 -28.70 -15.85 24.03
CA LYS A 182 -29.60 -15.35 22.98
C LYS A 182 -29.03 -14.11 22.30
N TYR A 183 -28.37 -13.24 23.05
CA TYR A 183 -27.79 -12.00 22.57
C TYR A 183 -26.28 -12.01 22.88
N PRO A 184 -25.44 -12.49 21.96
CA PRO A 184 -24.00 -12.55 22.20
C PRO A 184 -23.39 -11.15 22.33
N TYR A 185 -22.31 -11.04 23.14
CA TYR A 185 -21.48 -9.85 23.12
C TYR A 185 -20.83 -9.71 21.74
N ALA A 186 -20.89 -8.53 21.16
CA ALA A 186 -20.14 -8.26 19.96
C ALA A 186 -18.63 -8.26 20.30
N GLN A 187 -17.85 -8.92 19.46
CA GLN A 187 -16.41 -9.08 19.70
C GLN A 187 -15.65 -7.76 19.58
N ASP A 188 -16.18 -6.82 18.78
CA ASP A 188 -15.51 -5.57 18.39
C ASP A 188 -16.25 -4.32 18.90
N ALA A 189 -17.09 -4.46 19.94
CA ALA A 189 -17.80 -3.33 20.51
C ALA A 189 -16.86 -2.46 21.35
N ARG A 190 -16.64 -1.21 20.92
CA ARG A 190 -15.89 -0.21 21.68
C ARG A 190 -16.81 0.53 22.66
N LEU A 191 -16.28 0.73 23.85
CA LEU A 191 -16.91 1.57 24.87
C LEU A 191 -15.89 2.63 25.28
N ASP A 192 -15.85 3.76 24.52
CA ASP A 192 -14.86 4.81 24.82
C ASP A 192 -15.31 5.67 26.01
N SER A 193 -16.41 6.37 25.92
CA SER A 193 -17.03 7.03 27.06
C SER A 193 -18.49 7.34 26.82
N LEU A 194 -19.28 7.23 27.86
CA LEU A 194 -20.72 7.48 27.82
C LEU A 194 -21.08 8.52 28.86
N ILE A 195 -21.76 9.59 28.44
CA ILE A 195 -22.30 10.60 29.34
C ILE A 195 -23.80 10.55 29.28
N GLU A 196 -24.41 10.24 30.41
CA GLU A 196 -25.85 10.19 30.55
C GLU A 196 -26.40 11.53 31.03
N ASN A 197 -27.19 12.19 30.18
CA ASN A 197 -27.94 13.39 30.50
C ASN A 197 -29.38 13.05 30.95
N ARG A 198 -30.19 14.03 31.30
CA ARG A 198 -31.58 13.81 31.71
C ARG A 198 -32.41 13.12 30.62
N THR A 199 -32.30 13.54 29.38
CA THR A 199 -33.12 13.13 28.23
C THR A 199 -32.36 12.37 27.17
N SER A 200 -31.02 12.45 27.15
CA SER A 200 -30.18 11.84 26.12
C SER A 200 -28.99 11.12 26.72
N ILE A 201 -28.42 10.26 25.92
CA ILE A 201 -27.17 9.57 26.16
C ILE A 201 -26.20 10.01 25.07
N SER A 202 -25.07 10.58 25.48
CA SER A 202 -24.00 10.99 24.57
C SER A 202 -22.89 9.95 24.61
N TYR A 203 -22.60 9.35 23.46
CA TYR A 203 -21.53 8.38 23.27
C TYR A 203 -20.40 9.02 22.49
N TYR A 204 -19.19 8.98 23.03
CA TYR A 204 -17.98 9.42 22.36
C TYR A 204 -17.34 8.27 21.64
N TYR A 205 -17.19 8.41 20.33
CA TYR A 205 -16.56 7.42 19.47
C TYR A 205 -15.19 7.93 19.00
N SER A 206 -14.18 7.08 19.13
CA SER A 206 -12.84 7.38 18.66
C SER A 206 -12.21 6.11 18.09
N GLN A 207 -11.89 6.10 16.80
CA GLN A 207 -11.24 4.96 16.14
C GLN A 207 -10.17 5.41 15.19
N GLU A 208 -9.00 4.74 15.26
CA GLU A 208 -7.94 4.90 14.28
C GLU A 208 -8.20 4.06 13.04
N VAL A 209 -8.19 4.71 11.88
CA VAL A 209 -8.33 4.05 10.58
C VAL A 209 -7.10 4.30 9.70
N PRO A 210 -6.67 3.32 8.89
CA PRO A 210 -5.55 3.51 7.98
C PRO A 210 -5.93 4.46 6.84
N THR A 211 -4.96 5.25 6.39
CA THR A 211 -5.08 6.13 5.23
C THR A 211 -4.49 5.48 3.98
N GLU A 212 -5.04 5.80 2.82
CA GLU A 212 -4.59 5.37 1.51
C GLU A 212 -4.23 6.57 0.62
N GLU A 213 -3.68 6.32 -0.54
CA GLU A 213 -3.26 7.36 -1.49
C GLU A 213 -4.38 8.38 -1.79
N THR A 214 -5.61 7.91 -1.89
CA THR A 214 -6.80 8.72 -2.18
C THR A 214 -7.46 9.38 -0.96
N SER A 215 -6.99 9.10 0.26
CA SER A 215 -7.60 9.58 1.52
C SER A 215 -7.35 11.07 1.76
N ARG A 216 -7.90 11.95 0.91
CA ARG A 216 -7.94 13.40 1.14
C ARG A 216 -9.16 13.82 1.96
N LYS A 217 -10.26 13.10 1.78
CA LYS A 217 -11.49 13.22 2.55
C LYS A 217 -11.94 11.85 3.00
N MET A 218 -12.48 11.76 4.19
CA MET A 218 -13.12 10.56 4.70
C MET A 218 -14.59 10.84 4.88
N LEU A 219 -15.41 10.01 4.27
CA LEU A 219 -16.86 10.09 4.31
C LEU A 219 -17.37 8.93 5.18
N ILE A 220 -18.18 9.25 6.18
CA ILE A 220 -18.70 8.26 7.12
C ILE A 220 -20.21 8.40 7.16
N THR A 221 -20.91 7.29 7.03
CA THR A 221 -22.34 7.18 7.30
C THR A 221 -22.56 6.22 8.46
N LEU A 222 -23.57 6.49 9.27
CA LEU A 222 -23.92 5.60 10.37
C LEU A 222 -25.22 4.88 10.02
N ARG A 223 -25.26 3.59 10.28
CA ARG A 223 -26.48 2.78 10.22
C ARG A 223 -26.76 2.24 11.59
N GLY A 224 -28.01 2.34 12.00
CA GLY A 224 -28.44 1.89 13.32
C GLY A 224 -29.48 0.79 13.25
N ARG A 225 -29.48 -0.06 14.27
CA ARG A 225 -30.55 -1.01 14.53
C ARG A 225 -30.87 -1.02 16.03
N VAL A 226 -32.13 -1.23 16.33
CA VAL A 226 -32.61 -1.36 17.71
C VAL A 226 -33.12 -2.79 17.87
N GLU A 227 -32.64 -3.50 18.87
CA GLU A 227 -33.02 -4.89 19.20
C GLU A 227 -33.72 -4.90 20.54
N GLY A 228 -34.88 -5.56 20.62
CA GLY A 228 -35.64 -5.72 21.85
C GLY A 228 -35.54 -7.13 22.42
N LEU A 229 -35.72 -7.28 23.74
CA LEU A 229 -35.79 -8.60 24.40
C LEU A 229 -37.01 -9.44 23.97
N ASP A 230 -37.97 -8.83 23.30
CA ASP A 230 -39.16 -9.43 22.71
C ASP A 230 -38.97 -9.91 21.26
N ASP A 231 -37.72 -10.00 20.82
CA ASP A 231 -37.33 -10.31 19.43
C ASP A 231 -37.73 -9.26 18.39
N SER A 232 -38.15 -8.08 18.82
CA SER A 232 -38.39 -6.98 17.93
C SER A 232 -37.06 -6.41 17.44
N ALA A 233 -36.94 -6.12 16.13
CA ALA A 233 -35.79 -5.48 15.53
C ALA A 233 -36.27 -4.35 14.61
N TYR A 234 -35.63 -3.20 14.73
CA TYR A 234 -35.90 -2.02 13.90
C TYR A 234 -34.60 -1.51 13.30
N THR A 235 -34.62 -1.20 12.01
CA THR A 235 -33.49 -0.56 11.35
C THR A 235 -33.72 0.96 11.34
N LEU A 236 -32.74 1.69 11.82
CA LEU A 236 -32.74 3.16 11.72
C LEU A 236 -32.31 3.55 10.30
N PRO A 237 -32.88 4.60 9.73
CA PRO A 237 -32.41 5.13 8.47
C PRO A 237 -30.94 5.56 8.60
N PRO A 238 -30.14 5.48 7.51
CA PRO A 238 -28.75 5.91 7.54
C PRO A 238 -28.66 7.41 7.87
N SER A 239 -27.59 7.79 8.57
CA SER A 239 -27.31 9.20 8.85
C SER A 239 -26.96 9.98 7.59
N ASP A 240 -26.99 11.29 7.67
CA ASP A 240 -26.25 12.14 6.76
C ASP A 240 -24.76 11.81 6.80
N THR A 241 -24.06 12.14 5.73
CA THR A 241 -22.64 11.80 5.59
C THR A 241 -21.77 12.75 6.40
N LEU A 242 -21.06 12.24 7.39
CA LEU A 242 -19.97 12.95 8.06
C LEU A 242 -18.78 13.07 7.11
N THR A 243 -18.28 14.29 6.93
CA THR A 243 -17.13 14.54 6.07
C THR A 243 -15.96 15.07 6.90
N TYR A 244 -14.85 14.33 6.87
CA TYR A 244 -13.57 14.75 7.44
C TYR A 244 -12.59 15.10 6.35
N THR A 245 -11.89 16.22 6.50
CA THR A 245 -10.74 16.57 5.67
C THR A 245 -9.49 16.02 6.33
N VAL A 246 -8.68 15.27 5.58
CA VAL A 246 -7.42 14.72 6.10
C VAL A 246 -6.31 15.73 5.89
N SER A 247 -5.76 16.27 6.97
CA SER A 247 -4.56 17.11 6.94
C SER A 247 -3.34 16.19 6.84
N SER A 248 -2.68 16.22 5.69
CA SER A 248 -1.51 15.39 5.42
C SER A 248 -0.31 16.26 5.04
N LEU A 249 0.86 15.94 5.60
CA LEU A 249 2.13 16.58 5.26
C LEU A 249 2.55 16.34 3.81
N LEU A 250 1.89 15.40 3.12
CA LEU A 250 2.13 15.14 1.69
C LEU A 250 1.78 16.32 0.78
N SER A 251 0.97 17.27 1.24
CA SER A 251 0.72 18.52 0.52
C SER A 251 1.99 19.38 0.33
N PHE A 252 3.01 19.16 1.14
CA PHE A 252 4.28 19.88 1.12
C PHE A 252 5.42 19.11 0.44
N LEU A 253 5.12 17.99 -0.24
CA LEU A 253 6.13 17.21 -0.96
C LEU A 253 6.87 18.05 -2.00
N ASP A 254 8.18 17.79 -2.10
CA ASP A 254 8.98 18.26 -3.23
C ASP A 254 8.78 17.33 -4.41
N THR A 255 8.09 17.82 -5.42
CA THR A 255 7.77 17.07 -6.64
C THR A 255 8.81 17.27 -7.74
N LEU A 256 9.81 18.13 -7.53
CA LEU A 256 10.85 18.38 -8.53
C LEU A 256 11.70 17.12 -8.75
N PRO A 257 12.00 16.78 -10.00
CA PRO A 257 12.89 15.67 -10.29
C PRO A 257 14.31 16.00 -9.87
N ARG A 258 15.00 15.03 -9.25
CA ARG A 258 16.42 15.15 -8.96
C ARG A 258 17.26 14.41 -9.98
N TYR A 259 18.42 14.95 -10.24
CA TYR A 259 19.39 14.37 -11.15
C TYR A 259 20.68 14.09 -10.41
N ARG A 260 21.30 12.96 -10.72
CA ARG A 260 22.64 12.61 -10.26
C ARG A 260 23.64 12.93 -11.35
N ILE A 261 24.75 13.49 -10.92
CA ILE A 261 25.91 13.64 -11.80
C ILE A 261 26.62 12.28 -11.81
N ARG A 262 26.60 11.60 -12.93
CA ARG A 262 27.38 10.39 -13.13
C ARG A 262 28.69 10.76 -13.78
N VAL A 263 29.77 10.50 -13.06
CA VAL A 263 31.12 10.60 -13.62
C VAL A 263 31.35 9.34 -14.44
N ILE A 264 31.36 9.45 -15.76
CA ILE A 264 31.72 8.36 -16.66
C ILE A 264 33.16 8.55 -17.06
N ASP A 265 34.03 7.60 -16.68
CA ASP A 265 35.39 7.56 -17.27
C ASP A 265 35.23 7.31 -18.76
N LYS A 266 35.66 8.27 -19.57
CA LYS A 266 35.55 8.20 -21.03
C LYS A 266 36.64 7.28 -21.57
N TYR A 267 36.29 5.97 -21.58
CA TYR A 267 37.10 5.04 -22.36
C TYR A 267 36.66 5.07 -23.81
N VAL A 268 37.57 5.34 -24.71
CA VAL A 268 37.32 5.08 -26.14
C VAL A 268 37.35 3.57 -26.31
N THR A 269 36.19 2.98 -26.50
CA THR A 269 36.07 1.54 -26.72
C THR A 269 35.89 1.33 -28.23
N VAL A 270 36.86 0.72 -28.86
CA VAL A 270 36.75 0.26 -30.25
C VAL A 270 36.19 -1.16 -30.21
N ASN A 271 34.96 -1.31 -30.70
CA ASN A 271 34.30 -2.62 -30.81
C ASN A 271 34.21 -3.01 -32.27
N ASP A 272 35.13 -3.83 -32.70
CA ASP A 272 35.09 -4.43 -34.02
C ASP A 272 34.80 -5.90 -33.97
N ARG A 273 34.13 -6.40 -34.97
CA ARG A 273 33.80 -7.82 -35.14
C ARG A 273 34.55 -8.37 -36.37
N TYR A 274 35.34 -9.35 -36.12
CA TYR A 274 36.09 -10.08 -37.16
C TYR A 274 35.58 -11.50 -37.26
N SER A 275 35.37 -11.98 -38.46
CA SER A 275 34.86 -13.32 -38.71
C SER A 275 35.99 -14.18 -39.26
N LEU A 276 36.51 -15.04 -38.41
CA LEU A 276 37.57 -15.98 -38.79
C LEU A 276 37.00 -17.38 -38.98
N SER A 277 37.30 -17.99 -40.09
CA SER A 277 36.94 -19.37 -40.39
C SER A 277 37.92 -20.34 -39.77
N PHE A 278 37.39 -21.41 -39.18
CA PHE A 278 38.18 -22.52 -38.63
C PHE A 278 37.66 -23.82 -39.20
N LEU A 279 38.54 -24.78 -39.36
CA LEU A 279 38.16 -26.17 -39.70
C LEU A 279 37.27 -26.73 -38.60
N THR A 280 36.38 -27.64 -38.98
CA THR A 280 35.45 -28.27 -38.03
C THR A 280 36.25 -29.02 -36.95
N GLY A 281 35.98 -28.67 -35.67
CA GLY A 281 36.67 -29.25 -34.53
C GLY A 281 38.13 -28.82 -34.33
N ASP A 282 38.66 -27.92 -35.19
CA ASP A 282 40.04 -27.43 -35.09
C ASP A 282 40.11 -25.98 -34.60
N ALA A 283 41.18 -25.66 -33.89
CA ALA A 283 41.48 -24.30 -33.40
C ALA A 283 42.66 -23.65 -34.13
N ARG A 284 43.31 -24.36 -35.04
CA ARG A 284 44.43 -23.82 -35.82
C ARG A 284 43.94 -22.67 -36.71
N LEU A 285 44.64 -21.54 -36.61
CA LEU A 285 44.41 -20.40 -37.46
C LEU A 285 45.11 -20.64 -38.82
N VAL A 286 44.31 -20.85 -39.86
CA VAL A 286 44.78 -21.02 -41.23
C VAL A 286 44.44 -19.77 -42.02
N ASP A 287 45.44 -19.00 -42.46
CA ASP A 287 45.30 -17.74 -43.16
C ASP A 287 44.65 -17.89 -44.53
N THR A 288 44.88 -18.99 -45.21
CA THR A 288 44.31 -19.29 -46.54
C THR A 288 42.88 -19.81 -46.50
N LEU A 289 42.31 -20.04 -45.31
CA LEU A 289 40.97 -20.59 -45.16
C LEU A 289 39.89 -19.50 -45.31
N GLY A 290 39.07 -19.61 -46.36
CA GLY A 290 37.98 -18.67 -46.61
C GLY A 290 38.45 -17.23 -46.74
N ASN A 291 37.96 -16.33 -45.86
CA ASN A 291 38.33 -14.91 -45.89
C ASN A 291 39.36 -14.51 -44.82
N ASN A 292 40.02 -15.49 -44.20
CA ASN A 292 40.91 -15.26 -43.07
C ASN A 292 42.04 -14.30 -43.36
N ALA A 293 42.72 -14.39 -44.53
CA ALA A 293 43.78 -13.47 -44.89
C ALA A 293 43.35 -12.00 -44.81
N ARG A 294 42.19 -11.68 -45.35
CA ARG A 294 41.61 -10.33 -45.29
C ARG A 294 41.23 -9.88 -43.88
N GLU A 295 40.63 -10.79 -43.11
CA GLU A 295 40.20 -10.46 -41.75
C GLU A 295 41.42 -10.33 -40.81
N LEU A 296 42.45 -11.17 -40.98
CA LEU A 296 43.70 -11.04 -40.23
C LEU A 296 44.45 -9.72 -40.58
N ALA A 297 44.47 -9.33 -41.86
CA ALA A 297 45.01 -8.05 -42.26
C ALA A 297 44.29 -6.87 -41.64
N ARG A 298 42.94 -6.92 -41.54
CA ARG A 298 42.13 -5.91 -40.85
C ARG A 298 42.42 -5.86 -39.35
N ILE A 299 42.58 -7.01 -38.69
CA ILE A 299 42.94 -7.09 -37.27
C ILE A 299 44.32 -6.50 -37.06
N ALA A 300 45.29 -6.90 -37.90
CA ALA A 300 46.66 -6.40 -37.82
C ALA A 300 46.72 -4.87 -38.01
N ALA A 301 46.02 -4.33 -38.99
CA ALA A 301 45.95 -2.89 -39.21
C ALA A 301 45.33 -2.14 -38.01
N LEU A 302 44.28 -2.71 -37.37
CA LEU A 302 43.71 -2.14 -36.14
C LEU A 302 44.72 -2.19 -34.99
N MET A 303 45.37 -3.32 -34.78
CA MET A 303 46.37 -3.52 -33.72
C MET A 303 47.55 -2.59 -33.87
N GLU A 304 48.05 -2.41 -35.10
CA GLU A 304 49.13 -1.45 -35.40
C GLU A 304 48.76 -0.02 -35.05
N ARG A 305 47.57 0.42 -35.44
CA ARG A 305 47.03 1.74 -35.06
C ARG A 305 46.95 1.89 -33.55
N ILE A 306 46.47 0.90 -32.82
CA ILE A 306 46.24 0.95 -31.39
C ILE A 306 47.53 0.86 -30.59
N VAL A 307 48.43 -0.04 -30.95
CA VAL A 307 49.69 -0.32 -30.21
C VAL A 307 50.76 0.72 -30.53
N THR A 308 50.77 1.25 -31.75
CA THR A 308 51.79 2.21 -32.24
C THR A 308 51.33 3.65 -32.08
N GLN A 309 50.04 3.97 -31.99
CA GLN A 309 49.53 5.31 -31.76
C GLN A 309 49.91 5.83 -30.38
N ARG A 310 50.65 6.92 -30.32
CA ARG A 310 51.06 7.59 -29.07
C ARG A 310 49.96 8.46 -28.45
N GLU A 311 48.85 8.64 -29.13
CA GLU A 311 47.71 9.43 -28.64
C GLU A 311 46.86 8.71 -27.59
N PHE A 312 47.01 7.39 -27.51
CA PHE A 312 46.22 6.57 -26.60
C PHE A 312 47.11 5.64 -25.78
N HIS A 313 46.81 5.53 -24.50
CA HIS A 313 47.25 4.44 -23.65
C HIS A 313 46.30 3.27 -23.78
N VAL A 314 46.84 2.10 -24.07
CA VAL A 314 46.06 0.86 -24.14
C VAL A 314 46.06 0.21 -22.75
N ASP A 315 44.91 0.18 -22.13
CA ASP A 315 44.73 -0.49 -20.82
C ASP A 315 44.55 -1.97 -20.97
N SER A 316 43.72 -2.41 -21.89
CA SER A 316 43.49 -3.79 -22.19
C SER A 316 42.85 -4.00 -23.57
N ILE A 317 43.13 -5.19 -24.14
CA ILE A 317 42.51 -5.66 -25.37
C ILE A 317 41.83 -6.97 -25.06
N VAL A 318 40.52 -7.02 -25.18
CA VAL A 318 39.72 -8.20 -24.87
C VAL A 318 39.36 -8.94 -26.15
N LEU A 319 39.88 -10.13 -26.28
CA LEU A 319 39.52 -11.11 -27.32
C LEU A 319 38.35 -11.94 -26.83
N THR A 320 37.21 -11.79 -27.47
CA THR A 320 36.05 -12.62 -27.19
C THR A 320 35.80 -13.55 -28.37
N ALA A 321 36.07 -14.81 -28.19
CA ALA A 321 35.77 -15.82 -29.19
C ALA A 321 34.48 -16.55 -28.85
N ALA A 322 33.72 -16.82 -29.89
CA ALA A 322 32.50 -17.59 -29.81
C ALA A 322 32.60 -18.79 -30.77
N ALA A 323 31.90 -19.84 -30.47
CA ALA A 323 31.70 -20.96 -31.37
C ALA A 323 30.22 -21.16 -31.66
N SER A 324 29.96 -21.77 -32.82
CA SER A 324 28.61 -22.20 -33.19
C SER A 324 28.13 -23.29 -32.23
N PRO A 325 26.83 -23.36 -31.93
CA PRO A 325 26.29 -24.40 -31.03
C PRO A 325 26.23 -25.76 -31.73
N GLU A 326 27.40 -26.31 -32.09
CA GLU A 326 27.55 -27.64 -32.71
C GLU A 326 28.19 -28.60 -31.72
N GLY A 327 27.37 -29.37 -31.01
CA GLY A 327 27.87 -30.40 -30.10
C GLY A 327 27.77 -30.00 -28.62
N ARG A 328 28.44 -30.74 -27.74
CA ARG A 328 28.34 -30.54 -26.29
C ARG A 328 28.99 -29.23 -25.84
N ARG A 329 28.28 -28.50 -25.03
CA ARG A 329 28.66 -27.17 -24.48
C ARG A 329 30.13 -27.14 -23.99
N GLY A 330 30.56 -28.13 -23.22
CA GLY A 330 31.94 -28.17 -22.71
C GLY A 330 33.02 -28.32 -23.78
N LEU A 331 32.71 -28.94 -24.92
CA LEU A 331 33.60 -28.98 -26.08
C LEU A 331 33.63 -27.66 -26.81
N ILE A 332 32.47 -27.03 -26.99
CA ILE A 332 32.31 -25.73 -27.64
C ILE A 332 33.07 -24.64 -26.89
N GLU A 333 32.97 -24.61 -25.56
CA GLU A 333 33.67 -23.63 -24.72
C GLU A 333 35.20 -23.81 -24.81
N ARG A 334 35.70 -25.10 -24.79
CA ARG A 334 37.13 -25.39 -24.98
C ARG A 334 37.61 -24.97 -26.37
N LEU A 335 36.83 -25.26 -27.40
CA LEU A 335 37.17 -24.91 -28.78
C LEU A 335 37.19 -23.40 -28.99
N ALA A 336 36.18 -22.67 -28.45
CA ALA A 336 36.16 -21.20 -28.50
C ALA A 336 37.40 -20.61 -27.81
N ARG A 337 37.78 -21.10 -26.63
CA ARG A 337 38.98 -20.67 -25.93
C ARG A 337 40.25 -20.95 -26.72
N ALA A 338 40.39 -22.17 -27.28
CA ALA A 338 41.56 -22.54 -28.08
C ALA A 338 41.71 -21.68 -29.34
N ARG A 339 40.59 -21.30 -29.99
CA ARG A 339 40.58 -20.36 -31.13
C ARG A 339 41.02 -18.95 -30.72
N ALA A 340 40.59 -18.47 -29.55
CA ALA A 340 41.06 -17.18 -29.02
C ALA A 340 42.56 -17.20 -28.69
N GLU A 341 43.05 -18.30 -28.12
CA GLU A 341 44.51 -18.50 -27.85
C GLU A 341 45.32 -18.56 -29.16
N ALA A 342 44.82 -19.21 -30.19
CA ALA A 342 45.49 -19.23 -31.49
C ALA A 342 45.62 -17.81 -32.10
N LEU A 343 44.53 -16.99 -32.02
CA LEU A 343 44.58 -15.60 -32.44
C LEU A 343 45.52 -14.78 -31.55
N ARG A 344 45.51 -14.97 -30.24
CA ARG A 344 46.44 -14.32 -29.31
C ARG A 344 47.89 -14.60 -29.66
N SER A 345 48.23 -15.88 -29.90
CA SER A 345 49.58 -16.28 -30.28
C SER A 345 50.02 -15.66 -31.61
N TYR A 346 49.12 -15.60 -32.58
CA TYR A 346 49.36 -14.92 -33.84
C TYR A 346 49.66 -13.44 -33.64
N LEU A 347 48.82 -12.73 -32.86
CA LEU A 347 49.01 -11.29 -32.59
C LEU A 347 50.26 -11.02 -31.75
N ALA A 348 50.56 -11.88 -30.78
CA ALA A 348 51.82 -11.81 -30.01
C ALA A 348 53.07 -11.99 -30.89
N GLY A 349 52.99 -12.87 -31.88
CA GLY A 349 54.05 -13.02 -32.89
C GLY A 349 54.25 -11.76 -33.75
N CYS A 350 53.17 -11.10 -34.15
CA CYS A 350 53.23 -9.89 -34.98
C CYS A 350 53.65 -8.65 -34.18
N PHE A 351 53.15 -8.47 -32.93
CA PHE A 351 53.29 -7.20 -32.17
C PHE A 351 54.12 -7.34 -30.89
N GLY A 352 54.71 -8.53 -30.65
CA GLY A 352 55.64 -8.80 -29.56
C GLY A 352 55.03 -8.91 -28.17
N ARG A 353 55.87 -9.07 -27.14
CA ARG A 353 55.44 -9.31 -25.73
C ARG A 353 54.59 -8.18 -25.15
N ARG A 354 54.68 -6.97 -25.66
CA ARG A 354 53.86 -5.83 -25.19
C ARG A 354 52.39 -6.03 -25.55
N ALA A 355 52.10 -6.44 -26.75
CA ALA A 355 50.76 -6.77 -27.20
C ALA A 355 50.19 -7.93 -26.42
N ASP A 356 50.99 -8.99 -26.18
CA ASP A 356 50.58 -10.17 -25.45
C ASP A 356 50.11 -9.86 -24.02
N ARG A 357 50.80 -8.94 -23.31
CA ARG A 357 50.40 -8.51 -21.95
C ARG A 357 49.07 -7.76 -21.91
N LEU A 358 48.68 -7.13 -23.00
CA LEU A 358 47.46 -6.38 -23.11
C LEU A 358 46.27 -7.24 -23.52
N LEU A 359 46.54 -8.44 -24.08
CA LEU A 359 45.52 -9.34 -24.60
C LEU A 359 44.90 -10.17 -23.48
N THR A 360 43.60 -9.98 -23.25
CA THR A 360 42.80 -10.79 -22.32
C THR A 360 41.80 -11.62 -23.10
N ILE A 361 41.76 -12.94 -22.85
CA ILE A 361 40.82 -13.83 -23.52
C ILE A 361 39.57 -13.96 -22.66
N ARG A 362 38.41 -13.76 -23.29
CA ARG A 362 37.11 -14.14 -22.74
C ARG A 362 36.40 -15.08 -23.72
N SER A 363 35.91 -16.19 -23.22
CA SER A 363 35.03 -17.04 -23.99
C SER A 363 33.60 -16.51 -23.89
N ALA A 364 32.95 -16.31 -25.04
CA ALA A 364 31.54 -15.94 -25.09
C ALA A 364 30.61 -17.16 -25.03
N GLY A 365 31.19 -18.37 -25.06
CA GLY A 365 30.40 -19.61 -25.16
C GLY A 365 29.61 -19.68 -26.46
N GLU A 366 28.36 -20.10 -26.36
CA GLU A 366 27.42 -20.20 -27.48
C GLU A 366 26.67 -18.91 -27.69
N LEU A 367 26.57 -18.46 -28.95
CA LEU A 367 25.86 -17.22 -29.31
C LEU A 367 24.37 -17.45 -29.61
N TRP A 368 23.65 -18.08 -28.71
CA TRP A 368 22.22 -18.33 -28.87
C TRP A 368 21.40 -17.05 -29.10
N PRO A 369 21.60 -15.92 -28.42
CA PRO A 369 20.85 -14.70 -28.69
C PRO A 369 21.05 -14.20 -30.13
N GLU A 370 22.26 -14.32 -30.66
CA GLU A 370 22.57 -13.90 -32.03
C GLU A 370 22.01 -14.89 -33.05
N LEU A 371 22.08 -16.18 -32.78
CA LEU A 371 21.43 -17.21 -33.60
C LEU A 371 19.91 -16.97 -33.65
N THR A 372 19.28 -16.74 -32.53
CA THR A 372 17.83 -16.42 -32.43
C THR A 372 17.47 -15.21 -33.30
N ALA A 373 18.27 -14.14 -33.24
CA ALA A 373 18.03 -12.96 -34.05
C ALA A 373 18.20 -13.21 -35.56
N ARG A 374 19.09 -14.15 -35.96
CA ARG A 374 19.28 -14.54 -37.36
C ARG A 374 18.14 -15.41 -37.85
N ILE A 375 17.76 -16.43 -37.07
CA ILE A 375 16.61 -17.30 -37.38
C ILE A 375 15.33 -16.46 -37.53
N ALA A 376 15.11 -15.50 -36.66
CA ALA A 376 13.92 -14.64 -36.69
C ALA A 376 13.79 -13.81 -37.98
N ARG A 377 14.92 -13.59 -38.69
CA ARG A 377 14.97 -12.82 -39.93
C ARG A 377 15.06 -13.67 -41.19
N ASP A 378 15.08 -14.99 -41.06
CA ASP A 378 15.21 -15.91 -42.19
C ASP A 378 13.85 -16.49 -42.57
N ASP A 379 13.27 -15.93 -43.63
CA ASP A 379 11.94 -16.34 -44.15
C ASP A 379 11.98 -17.67 -44.91
N ARG A 380 13.15 -18.26 -45.15
CA ARG A 380 13.34 -19.57 -45.79
C ARG A 380 13.02 -20.75 -44.85
N LEU A 381 13.01 -20.50 -43.55
CA LEU A 381 12.72 -21.52 -42.54
C LEU A 381 11.18 -21.65 -42.38
N ALA A 382 10.63 -22.76 -42.87
CA ALA A 382 9.19 -23.01 -42.84
C ALA A 382 8.64 -23.07 -41.38
N HIS A 383 9.39 -23.68 -40.44
CA HIS A 383 8.99 -23.83 -39.04
C HIS A 383 9.75 -22.86 -38.13
N ARG A 384 9.97 -21.63 -38.61
CA ARG A 384 10.74 -20.59 -37.88
C ARG A 384 10.22 -20.34 -36.48
N ASP A 385 8.90 -20.13 -36.34
CA ASP A 385 8.29 -19.72 -35.07
C ASP A 385 8.29 -20.86 -34.04
N GLU A 386 8.15 -22.09 -34.47
CA GLU A 386 8.26 -23.29 -33.65
C GLU A 386 9.70 -23.47 -33.13
N ILE A 387 10.71 -23.26 -33.99
CA ILE A 387 12.12 -23.30 -33.63
C ILE A 387 12.44 -22.21 -32.61
N LEU A 388 11.95 -20.98 -32.82
CA LEU A 388 12.06 -19.88 -31.86
C LEU A 388 11.35 -20.20 -30.54
N GLY A 389 10.23 -20.92 -30.60
CA GLY A 389 9.51 -21.44 -29.45
C GLY A 389 10.34 -22.46 -28.64
N ILE A 390 11.03 -23.38 -29.31
CA ILE A 390 11.97 -24.33 -28.67
C ILE A 390 13.09 -23.57 -27.99
N ILE A 391 13.70 -22.61 -28.68
CA ILE A 391 14.82 -21.81 -28.14
C ILE A 391 14.41 -21.06 -26.87
N ARG A 392 13.19 -20.54 -26.81
CA ARG A 392 12.68 -19.83 -25.62
C ARG A 392 12.32 -20.75 -24.47
N ARG A 393 11.76 -21.94 -24.77
CA ARG A 393 11.23 -22.85 -23.76
C ARG A 393 12.33 -23.69 -23.12
N ILE A 394 13.32 -24.15 -23.88
CA ILE A 394 14.38 -25.05 -23.40
C ILE A 394 15.58 -24.20 -22.96
N GLY A 395 15.85 -24.17 -21.64
CA GLY A 395 16.96 -23.42 -21.07
C GLY A 395 18.34 -24.05 -21.32
N ASP A 396 18.40 -25.37 -21.38
CA ASP A 396 19.64 -26.10 -21.62
C ASP A 396 20.04 -26.05 -23.11
N PRO A 397 21.22 -25.53 -23.45
CA PRO A 397 21.67 -25.39 -24.83
C PRO A 397 21.78 -26.70 -25.60
N ASP A 398 22.36 -27.75 -24.99
CA ASP A 398 22.58 -29.05 -25.63
C ASP A 398 21.22 -29.70 -25.97
N ARG A 399 20.28 -29.69 -25.03
CA ARG A 399 18.92 -30.20 -25.25
C ARG A 399 18.17 -29.39 -26.29
N ARG A 400 18.40 -28.08 -26.33
CA ARG A 400 17.79 -27.18 -27.31
C ARG A 400 18.21 -27.53 -28.73
N GLU A 401 19.53 -27.72 -28.95
CA GLU A 401 20.07 -28.13 -30.24
C GLU A 401 19.55 -29.51 -30.67
N GLU A 402 19.57 -30.47 -29.75
CA GLU A 402 19.10 -31.82 -30.01
C GLU A 402 17.60 -31.84 -30.38
N GLU A 403 16.77 -31.05 -29.69
CA GLU A 403 15.35 -30.99 -29.97
C GLU A 403 15.05 -30.34 -31.34
N ILE A 404 15.78 -29.27 -31.72
CA ILE A 404 15.66 -28.65 -33.04
C ILE A 404 16.10 -29.67 -34.11
N ARG A 405 17.23 -30.35 -33.95
CA ARG A 405 17.73 -31.34 -34.89
C ARG A 405 16.75 -32.50 -35.06
N ARG A 406 16.13 -32.96 -33.98
CA ARG A 406 15.21 -34.09 -33.99
C ARG A 406 13.89 -33.76 -34.67
N ARG A 407 13.34 -32.60 -34.37
CA ARG A 407 12.00 -32.20 -34.85
C ARG A 407 12.02 -31.59 -36.23
N TYR A 408 13.04 -30.83 -36.54
CA TYR A 408 13.16 -30.02 -37.74
C TYR A 408 14.50 -30.26 -38.45
N PRO A 409 14.76 -31.48 -38.94
CA PRO A 409 16.06 -31.84 -39.48
C PRO A 409 16.47 -31.06 -40.72
N ALA A 410 15.52 -30.71 -41.58
CA ALA A 410 15.76 -29.91 -42.77
C ALA A 410 16.13 -28.46 -42.45
N GLU A 411 15.41 -27.84 -41.55
CA GLU A 411 15.70 -26.49 -41.08
C GLU A 411 17.01 -26.46 -40.27
N TYR A 412 17.26 -27.50 -39.46
CA TYR A 412 18.52 -27.60 -38.73
C TYR A 412 19.72 -27.69 -39.70
N ALA A 413 19.61 -28.44 -40.81
CA ALA A 413 20.63 -28.48 -41.86
C ALA A 413 20.87 -27.10 -42.47
N CYS A 414 19.77 -26.34 -42.78
CA CYS A 414 19.88 -24.99 -43.26
C CYS A 414 20.54 -24.05 -42.23
N ILE A 415 20.11 -24.08 -40.97
CA ILE A 415 20.68 -23.27 -39.89
C ILE A 415 22.18 -23.56 -39.73
N ARG A 416 22.56 -24.84 -39.81
CA ARG A 416 23.97 -25.28 -39.72
C ARG A 416 24.81 -24.77 -40.90
N ALA A 417 24.29 -24.81 -42.10
CA ALA A 417 25.00 -24.38 -43.31
C ALA A 417 25.12 -22.84 -43.40
N GLU A 418 24.07 -22.13 -43.11
CA GLU A 418 23.94 -20.68 -43.40
C GLU A 418 24.21 -19.79 -42.18
N HIS A 419 23.72 -20.18 -41.00
CA HIS A 419 23.78 -19.32 -39.80
C HIS A 419 25.00 -19.63 -38.91
N TYR A 420 25.36 -20.90 -38.74
CA TYR A 420 26.46 -21.26 -37.87
C TYR A 420 27.84 -20.72 -38.30
N PRO A 421 28.19 -20.67 -39.58
CA PRO A 421 29.47 -20.06 -39.99
C PRO A 421 29.61 -18.61 -39.57
N ALA A 422 28.51 -17.86 -39.61
CA ALA A 422 28.52 -16.47 -39.20
C ALA A 422 28.62 -16.25 -37.67
N LEU A 423 28.38 -17.27 -36.85
CA LEU A 423 28.60 -17.23 -35.40
C LEU A 423 30.05 -17.51 -34.99
N ARG A 424 30.84 -18.07 -35.88
CA ARG A 424 32.27 -18.31 -35.68
C ARG A 424 33.03 -16.99 -35.84
N ALA A 425 32.87 -16.10 -34.83
CA ALA A 425 33.44 -14.77 -34.90
C ALA A 425 34.32 -14.48 -33.70
N VAL A 426 35.41 -13.78 -33.92
CA VAL A 426 36.21 -13.19 -32.86
C VAL A 426 35.88 -11.72 -32.77
N LYS A 427 35.48 -11.28 -31.57
CA LYS A 427 35.27 -9.86 -31.25
C LYS A 427 36.52 -9.33 -30.56
N LEU A 428 37.06 -8.23 -31.07
CA LEU A 428 38.14 -7.51 -30.45
C LEU A 428 37.57 -6.24 -29.82
N ARG A 429 37.82 -6.08 -28.53
CA ARG A 429 37.44 -4.88 -27.80
C ARG A 429 38.68 -4.25 -27.19
N CYS A 430 38.96 -3.00 -27.54
CA CYS A 430 40.10 -2.27 -27.02
C CYS A 430 39.64 -1.19 -26.05
N HIS A 431 40.21 -1.22 -24.84
CA HIS A 431 40.04 -0.17 -23.84
C HIS A 431 41.20 0.79 -23.92
N LEU A 432 40.94 2.03 -24.33
CA LEU A 432 41.92 3.03 -24.62
C LEU A 432 41.67 4.27 -23.75
N ARG A 433 42.74 4.92 -23.31
CA ARG A 433 42.73 6.25 -22.69
C ARG A 433 43.55 7.23 -23.53
N ARG A 434 43.06 8.44 -23.70
CA ARG A 434 43.82 9.46 -24.42
C ARG A 434 45.02 9.93 -23.60
N VAL A 435 46.19 10.06 -24.20
CA VAL A 435 47.41 10.55 -23.53
C VAL A 435 47.20 11.98 -23.07
N GLY A 436 47.52 12.30 -21.81
CA GLY A 436 47.33 13.61 -21.20
C GLY A 436 45.96 13.86 -20.55
N MET A 437 44.99 12.92 -20.68
CA MET A 437 43.71 12.98 -19.96
C MET A 437 43.70 12.01 -18.79
N VAL A 438 43.88 12.53 -17.58
CA VAL A 438 43.87 11.70 -16.36
C VAL A 438 42.46 11.25 -16.02
N LYS A 439 41.45 12.07 -16.30
CA LYS A 439 40.01 11.72 -16.25
C LYS A 439 39.25 12.75 -17.08
N ASP A 440 38.66 12.37 -18.19
CA ASP A 440 37.66 13.23 -18.84
C ASP A 440 36.31 12.86 -18.19
N THR A 441 35.96 13.58 -17.15
CA THR A 441 34.70 13.45 -16.48
C THR A 441 33.60 14.04 -17.32
N ILE A 442 32.91 13.20 -18.08
CA ILE A 442 31.63 13.61 -18.66
C ILE A 442 30.63 13.62 -17.54
N HIS A 443 30.18 14.81 -17.15
CA HIS A 443 29.04 14.96 -16.28
C HIS A 443 27.78 14.68 -17.08
N THR A 444 27.31 13.43 -17.04
CA THR A 444 25.96 13.11 -17.53
C THR A 444 25.00 13.26 -16.37
N THR A 445 24.00 14.10 -16.57
CA THR A 445 22.87 14.20 -15.63
C THR A 445 21.91 13.03 -15.91
N GLU A 446 21.86 12.07 -15.01
CA GLU A 446 20.88 10.99 -15.03
C GLU A 446 19.81 11.25 -13.98
N LEU A 447 18.55 10.96 -14.34
CA LEU A 447 17.44 11.03 -13.38
C LEU A 447 17.73 10.13 -12.18
N ASP A 448 17.61 10.67 -10.97
CA ASP A 448 17.76 9.89 -9.75
C ASP A 448 16.50 9.02 -9.52
N THR A 449 16.56 7.83 -10.07
CA THR A 449 15.45 6.86 -9.98
C THR A 449 15.20 6.37 -8.55
N ALA A 450 16.22 6.37 -7.68
CA ALA A 450 16.07 6.01 -6.28
C ALA A 450 15.26 7.08 -5.54
N TYR A 451 15.62 8.37 -5.76
CA TYR A 451 14.85 9.47 -5.20
C TYR A 451 13.39 9.47 -5.68
N LEU A 452 13.17 9.26 -6.98
CA LEU A 452 11.84 9.17 -7.57
C LEU A 452 11.02 8.04 -6.92
N ARG A 453 11.64 6.87 -6.71
CA ARG A 453 11.00 5.76 -6.00
C ARG A 453 10.65 6.11 -4.56
N GLY A 454 11.56 6.78 -3.83
CA GLY A 454 11.31 7.25 -2.47
C GLY A 454 10.11 8.20 -2.40
N ARG A 455 10.02 9.16 -3.35
CA ARG A 455 8.87 10.07 -3.47
C ARG A 455 7.57 9.33 -3.75
N GLN A 456 7.56 8.39 -4.70
CA GLN A 456 6.38 7.57 -5.00
C GLN A 456 5.91 6.74 -3.79
N LEU A 457 6.85 6.28 -2.96
CA LEU A 457 6.51 5.60 -1.71
C LEU A 457 5.85 6.53 -0.69
N LEU A 458 6.28 7.81 -0.62
CA LEU A 458 5.61 8.84 0.19
C LEU A 458 4.18 9.09 -0.31
N GLU A 459 4.00 9.30 -1.60
CA GLU A 459 2.69 9.49 -2.22
C GLU A 459 1.74 8.32 -1.87
N LYS A 460 2.27 7.08 -1.85
CA LYS A 460 1.56 5.86 -1.45
C LYS A 460 1.48 5.66 0.07
N ARG A 461 1.88 6.64 0.87
CA ARG A 461 1.88 6.61 2.35
C ARG A 461 2.66 5.44 2.97
N LYS A 462 3.61 4.87 2.23
CA LYS A 462 4.54 3.83 2.69
C LYS A 462 5.76 4.47 3.37
N TYR A 463 5.52 5.24 4.43
CA TYR A 463 6.50 6.13 5.03
C TYR A 463 7.80 5.45 5.48
N ALA A 464 7.71 4.26 6.10
CA ALA A 464 8.92 3.53 6.53
C ALA A 464 9.78 3.09 5.34
N GLN A 465 9.15 2.61 4.25
CA GLN A 465 9.87 2.23 3.04
C GLN A 465 10.43 3.46 2.31
N ALA A 466 9.69 4.57 2.32
CA ALA A 466 10.14 5.84 1.76
C ALA A 466 11.36 6.36 2.51
N LEU A 467 11.33 6.34 3.85
CA LEU A 467 12.45 6.77 4.69
C LEU A 467 13.70 5.94 4.43
N TYR A 468 13.57 4.61 4.30
CA TYR A 468 14.69 3.74 3.95
C TYR A 468 15.41 4.16 2.67
N VAL A 469 14.66 4.63 1.66
CA VAL A 469 15.23 5.08 0.38
C VAL A 469 15.73 6.52 0.46
N LEU A 470 15.03 7.40 1.22
CA LEU A 470 15.31 8.84 1.25
C LEU A 470 16.26 9.27 2.35
N HIS A 471 16.62 8.41 3.29
CA HIS A 471 17.41 8.73 4.49
C HIS A 471 18.70 9.56 4.18
N ASP A 472 19.43 9.16 3.15
CA ASP A 472 20.72 9.79 2.80
C ASP A 472 20.59 11.15 2.12
N TYR A 473 19.41 11.49 1.62
CA TYR A 473 19.17 12.77 0.94
C TYR A 473 19.04 13.95 1.90
N ARG A 474 18.60 13.70 3.13
CA ARG A 474 18.45 14.70 4.21
C ARG A 474 17.76 15.98 3.75
N ASP A 475 16.69 15.84 3.02
CA ASP A 475 15.94 16.92 2.42
C ASP A 475 14.52 17.05 3.01
N ARG A 476 13.72 17.92 2.39
CA ARG A 476 12.32 18.13 2.78
C ARG A 476 11.50 16.85 2.74
N ASN A 477 11.67 16.03 1.70
CA ASN A 477 10.93 14.77 1.58
C ASN A 477 11.34 13.76 2.66
N THR A 478 12.62 13.72 3.02
CA THR A 478 13.11 12.93 4.16
C THR A 478 12.50 13.42 5.47
N ALA A 479 12.43 14.74 5.68
CA ALA A 479 11.82 15.32 6.87
C ALA A 479 10.32 15.02 6.95
N ILE A 480 9.58 15.07 5.84
CA ILE A 480 8.17 14.68 5.77
C ILE A 480 7.98 13.20 6.12
N ALA A 481 8.85 12.30 5.62
CA ALA A 481 8.81 10.88 6.00
C ALA A 481 8.97 10.68 7.50
N LEU A 482 9.94 11.38 8.11
CA LEU A 482 10.21 11.32 9.55
C LEU A 482 9.04 11.86 10.38
N LEU A 483 8.50 13.04 10.02
CA LEU A 483 7.32 13.62 10.68
C LEU A 483 6.11 12.69 10.57
N SER A 484 5.90 12.09 9.40
CA SER A 484 4.79 11.15 9.19
C SER A 484 4.94 9.88 10.03
N LEU A 485 6.16 9.50 10.41
CA LEU A 485 6.46 8.39 11.33
C LEU A 485 6.49 8.80 12.82
N GLY A 486 6.34 10.10 13.12
CA GLY A 486 6.43 10.62 14.49
C GLY A 486 7.87 10.73 15.02
N GLN A 487 8.86 10.75 14.13
CA GLN A 487 10.28 10.97 14.47
C GLN A 487 10.62 12.47 14.44
N ASP A 488 9.86 13.24 15.21
CA ASP A 488 9.85 14.71 15.13
C ASP A 488 11.18 15.38 15.46
N ARG A 489 11.96 14.81 16.38
CA ARG A 489 13.30 15.34 16.73
C ARG A 489 14.29 15.23 15.59
N GLU A 490 14.25 14.13 14.86
CA GLU A 490 15.16 13.89 13.74
C GLU A 490 14.76 14.71 12.53
N ALA A 491 13.45 14.80 12.27
CA ALA A 491 12.89 15.67 11.28
C ALA A 491 13.28 17.14 11.50
N LEU A 492 13.16 17.63 12.74
CA LEU A 492 13.52 19.01 13.07
C LEU A 492 15.00 19.31 12.78
N ARG A 493 15.92 18.39 13.15
CA ARG A 493 17.36 18.53 12.83
C ARG A 493 17.62 18.66 11.32
N ILE A 494 16.92 17.87 10.50
CA ILE A 494 17.05 17.99 9.04
C ILE A 494 16.47 19.33 8.56
N LEU A 495 15.28 19.69 9.05
CA LEU A 495 14.64 20.94 8.66
C LEU A 495 15.48 22.17 9.05
N GLU A 496 16.12 22.17 10.21
CA GLU A 496 17.02 23.26 10.66
C GLU A 496 18.23 23.44 9.74
N ALA A 497 18.74 22.34 9.17
CA ALA A 497 19.84 22.37 8.23
C ALA A 497 19.44 22.83 6.81
N LEU A 498 18.14 22.84 6.50
CA LEU A 498 17.63 23.27 5.19
C LEU A 498 17.44 24.79 5.13
N PRO A 499 17.47 25.37 3.91
CA PRO A 499 17.13 26.79 3.72
C PRO A 499 15.76 27.12 4.31
N ALA A 500 15.67 28.30 4.91
CA ALA A 500 14.43 28.83 5.48
C ALA A 500 13.47 29.27 4.37
N THR A 501 12.59 28.37 3.96
CA THR A 501 11.47 28.63 3.05
C THR A 501 10.15 28.63 3.82
N ALA A 502 9.07 29.16 3.25
CA ALA A 502 7.75 29.13 3.89
C ALA A 502 7.35 27.70 4.32
N ILE A 503 7.59 26.73 3.45
CA ILE A 503 7.27 25.32 3.72
C ILE A 503 8.18 24.73 4.82
N SER A 504 9.50 24.99 4.78
CA SER A 504 10.40 24.47 5.81
C SER A 504 10.10 25.08 7.18
N GLU A 505 9.76 26.35 7.26
CA GLU A 505 9.32 27.02 8.50
C GLU A 505 8.00 26.43 9.02
N TYR A 506 7.02 26.18 8.13
CA TYR A 506 5.77 25.55 8.50
C TYR A 506 5.98 24.14 9.07
N LEU A 507 6.82 23.32 8.42
CA LEU A 507 7.15 21.98 8.92
C LEU A 507 7.93 22.02 10.24
N ARG A 508 8.79 23.05 10.48
CA ARG A 508 9.43 23.29 11.77
C ARG A 508 8.40 23.62 12.86
N ALA A 509 7.39 24.43 12.53
CA ALA A 509 6.31 24.75 13.45
C ALA A 509 5.57 23.49 13.91
N ILE A 510 5.22 22.59 12.99
CA ILE A 510 4.60 21.30 13.30
C ILE A 510 5.51 20.45 14.19
N ALA A 511 6.78 20.30 13.82
CA ALA A 511 7.74 19.53 14.60
C ALA A 511 7.88 20.08 16.04
N CYS A 512 7.99 21.39 16.19
CA CYS A 512 8.06 22.06 17.50
C CYS A 512 6.78 21.89 18.32
N SER A 513 5.62 21.99 17.67
CA SER A 513 4.31 21.74 18.32
C SER A 513 4.25 20.35 18.92
N ARG A 514 4.58 19.33 18.12
CA ARG A 514 4.60 17.92 18.55
C ARG A 514 5.63 17.63 19.67
N LEU A 515 6.73 18.37 19.70
CA LEU A 515 7.75 18.27 20.74
C LEU A 515 7.41 19.09 22.00
N GLY A 516 6.26 19.75 22.07
CA GLY A 516 5.84 20.59 23.18
C GLY A 516 6.55 21.96 23.24
N ARG A 517 7.29 22.33 22.18
CA ARG A 517 8.03 23.61 22.08
C ARG A 517 7.16 24.70 21.47
N LYS A 518 6.00 24.96 22.11
CA LYS A 518 4.93 25.82 21.56
C LYS A 518 5.42 27.22 21.15
N ALA A 519 6.22 27.89 21.98
CA ALA A 519 6.71 29.25 21.68
C ALA A 519 7.59 29.29 20.42
N GLU A 520 8.43 28.29 20.22
CA GLU A 520 9.26 28.16 19.02
C GLU A 520 8.40 27.81 17.80
N GLY A 521 7.46 26.88 17.96
CA GLY A 521 6.52 26.51 16.91
C GLY A 521 5.75 27.72 16.40
N ARG A 522 5.22 28.56 17.31
CA ARG A 522 4.51 29.80 16.95
C ARG A 522 5.40 30.78 16.18
N ARG A 523 6.66 30.95 16.60
CA ARG A 523 7.63 31.80 15.87
C ARG A 523 7.89 31.30 14.45
N HIS A 524 8.10 29.99 14.28
CA HIS A 524 8.30 29.38 12.96
C HIS A 524 7.05 29.51 12.08
N PHE A 525 5.86 29.33 12.64
CA PHE A 525 4.62 29.53 11.90
C PHE A 525 4.45 30.96 11.40
N LEU A 526 4.67 31.97 12.27
CA LEU A 526 4.61 33.38 11.87
C LEU A 526 5.67 33.72 10.80
N GLU A 527 6.85 33.10 10.85
CA GLU A 527 7.86 33.25 9.82
C GLU A 527 7.44 32.62 8.50
N ALA A 528 6.76 31.47 8.53
CA ALA A 528 6.19 30.83 7.35
C ALA A 528 5.16 31.74 6.67
N CYS A 529 4.22 32.33 7.42
CA CYS A 529 3.20 33.25 6.93
C CYS A 529 3.82 34.54 6.35
N ARG A 530 4.88 35.07 6.99
CA ARG A 530 5.61 36.23 6.43
C ARG A 530 6.23 35.96 5.07
N ARG A 531 6.63 34.71 4.81
CA ARG A 531 7.25 34.31 3.55
C ARG A 531 6.22 33.95 2.47
N ASP A 532 5.07 33.42 2.89
CA ASP A 532 3.96 33.07 2.00
C ASP A 532 2.64 33.12 2.78
N GLU A 533 1.79 34.11 2.46
CA GLU A 533 0.49 34.31 3.11
C GLU A 533 -0.43 33.09 2.98
N ARG A 534 -0.23 32.26 1.97
CA ARG A 534 -1.03 31.02 1.81
C ARG A 534 -0.85 30.04 2.96
N MET A 535 0.20 30.17 3.77
CA MET A 535 0.41 29.34 4.96
C MET A 535 -0.67 29.57 6.04
N GLU A 536 -1.30 30.73 6.09
CA GLU A 536 -2.44 31.01 6.98
C GLU A 536 -3.66 30.16 6.62
N TYR A 537 -3.94 30.00 5.32
CA TYR A 537 -5.04 29.12 4.86
C TYR A 537 -4.76 27.65 5.16
N HIS A 538 -3.52 27.23 5.07
CA HIS A 538 -3.13 25.88 5.47
C HIS A 538 -3.34 25.65 6.96
N ALA A 539 -3.05 26.64 7.80
CA ALA A 539 -3.22 26.57 9.24
C ALA A 539 -4.70 26.36 9.63
N ALA A 540 -5.63 26.99 8.93
CA ALA A 540 -7.07 26.82 9.19
C ALA A 540 -7.57 25.39 8.95
N LEU A 541 -6.82 24.59 8.18
CA LEU A 541 -7.10 23.18 7.87
C LEU A 541 -6.21 22.21 8.65
N ASP A 542 -5.24 22.72 9.41
CA ASP A 542 -4.26 21.91 10.14
C ASP A 542 -4.51 22.00 11.65
N PRO A 543 -5.08 20.94 12.26
CA PRO A 543 -5.40 20.94 13.67
C PRO A 543 -4.20 21.15 14.60
N GLU A 544 -2.99 20.78 14.13
CA GLU A 544 -1.75 20.88 14.93
C GLU A 544 -1.28 22.34 15.03
N ILE A 545 -1.51 23.12 13.98
CA ILE A 545 -1.25 24.57 14.00
C ILE A 545 -2.39 25.33 14.69
N ASP A 546 -3.64 24.92 14.46
CA ASP A 546 -4.80 25.50 15.15
C ASP A 546 -4.65 25.38 16.69
N GLU A 547 -4.19 24.22 17.18
CA GLU A 547 -3.88 24.02 18.59
C GLU A 547 -2.73 24.93 19.09
N LEU A 548 -1.72 25.15 18.26
CA LEU A 548 -0.60 26.03 18.56
C LEU A 548 -1.01 27.49 18.69
N LEU A 549 -2.08 27.90 18.00
CA LEU A 549 -2.57 29.29 17.99
C LEU A 549 -3.58 29.59 19.08
N LYS A 550 -4.19 28.58 19.71
CA LYS A 550 -5.24 28.75 20.74
C LYS A 550 -4.74 29.17 22.12
N ASP A 551 -3.45 29.11 22.38
CA ASP A 551 -2.79 29.59 23.61
C ASP A 551 -2.11 30.95 23.35
#